data_680b7db78f0f71ff90f9cec420c7106a
#
_entry.id   680b7db78f0f71ff90f9cec420c7106a
#
_cell.length_a   1.000
_cell.length_b   1.000
_cell.length_c   1.000
_cell.angle_alpha   90.00
_cell.angle_beta   90.00
_cell.angle_gamma   90.00
#
_symmetry.space_group_name_H-M   'P 1'
#
loop_
_entity.id
_entity.type
_entity.pdbx_description
1 polymer ?
#
loop_
_entity_poly.entity_id
_entity_poly.type
_entity_poly.pdbx_seq_one_letter_code
_entity_poly.pdbx_strand_id
1 'polypeptide(L)'
;MLRLQDVSLMRGVRVLYSHATLLANPGERIGLVGENGCGKSSLLAAILGEVPLEAGEISAPALENIGHVAQDIDTVDEVAIDWVLSGHAPLMAAKKTLAEARDDMSVASAHATLAELNEGAITAQAKIILHGLGFTEEMTTHHVKDFSGGWRNRLALARALMCPAELLLLDEPTNHLDLDSVIWLEAWLK
;
A
#
# COMPACT_ATOMS: atom_id res chain seq x y z
N MET A 1 -1.12 15.35 -2.29
CA MET A 1 0.08 16.11 -2.74
C MET A 1 1.24 15.79 -1.80
N LEU A 2 2.44 15.50 -2.35
CA LEU A 2 3.67 15.28 -1.57
C LEU A 2 4.65 16.44 -1.83
N ARG A 3 5.20 17.02 -0.76
CA ARG A 3 6.22 18.07 -0.85
C ARG A 3 7.38 17.77 0.10
N LEU A 4 8.57 17.75 -0.43
CA LEU A 4 9.83 17.77 0.31
C LEU A 4 10.42 19.16 0.18
N GLN A 5 10.82 19.77 1.29
CA GLN A 5 11.43 21.10 1.30
C GLN A 5 12.74 21.05 2.09
N ASP A 6 13.84 21.22 1.37
CA ASP A 6 15.19 21.29 1.94
C ASP A 6 15.56 20.09 2.82
N VAL A 7 15.10 18.89 2.43
CA VAL A 7 15.21 17.67 3.22
C VAL A 7 16.64 17.15 3.21
N SER A 8 17.18 16.93 4.41
CA SER A 8 18.45 16.23 4.62
C SER A 8 18.21 14.97 5.44
N LEU A 9 18.77 13.84 4.98
CA LEU A 9 18.58 12.52 5.56
C LEU A 9 19.92 11.82 5.71
N MET A 10 20.13 11.24 6.90
CA MET A 10 21.33 10.45 7.20
C MET A 10 20.97 9.02 7.64
N ARG A 11 21.90 8.10 7.44
CA ARG A 11 21.85 6.76 8.02
C ARG A 11 23.15 6.49 8.76
N GLY A 12 23.10 6.59 10.09
CA GLY A 12 24.31 6.65 10.92
C GLY A 12 25.14 7.89 10.57
N VAL A 13 26.38 7.71 10.14
CA VAL A 13 27.30 8.81 9.75
C VAL A 13 27.25 9.13 8.24
N ARG A 14 26.48 8.38 7.46
CA ARG A 14 26.39 8.54 6.00
C ARG A 14 25.26 9.49 5.64
N VAL A 15 25.59 10.59 4.95
CA VAL A 15 24.60 11.46 4.32
C VAL A 15 24.01 10.74 3.10
N LEU A 16 22.69 10.57 3.06
CA LEU A 16 21.95 10.01 1.93
C LEU A 16 21.43 11.11 1.01
N TYR A 17 20.84 12.14 1.59
CA TYR A 17 20.32 13.29 0.88
C TYR A 17 20.74 14.57 1.61
N SER A 18 21.02 15.63 0.85
CA SER A 18 21.33 16.95 1.35
C SER A 18 20.53 17.97 0.54
N HIS A 19 19.74 18.78 1.24
CA HIS A 19 18.94 19.86 0.65
C HIS A 19 18.01 19.40 -0.48
N ALA A 20 17.43 18.20 -0.36
CA ALA A 20 16.54 17.63 -1.38
C ALA A 20 15.19 18.38 -1.37
N THR A 21 14.74 18.78 -2.55
CA THR A 21 13.44 19.44 -2.74
C THR A 21 12.70 18.73 -3.86
N LEU A 22 11.43 18.36 -3.60
CA LEU A 22 10.55 17.70 -4.55
C LEU A 22 9.12 18.18 -4.33
N LEU A 23 8.38 18.35 -5.41
CA LEU A 23 6.94 18.54 -5.40
C LEU A 23 6.31 17.50 -6.31
N ALA A 24 5.40 16.68 -5.75
CA ALA A 24 4.58 15.75 -6.49
C ALA A 24 3.11 16.18 -6.38
N ASN A 25 2.52 16.52 -7.52
CA ASN A 25 1.13 16.93 -7.60
C ASN A 25 0.21 15.70 -7.73
N PRO A 26 -1.09 15.83 -7.41
CA PRO A 26 -2.06 14.76 -7.65
C PRO A 26 -2.04 14.29 -9.11
N GLY A 27 -2.03 12.98 -9.32
CA GLY A 27 -2.00 12.36 -10.64
C GLY A 27 -0.60 12.25 -11.27
N GLU A 28 0.44 12.81 -10.66
CA GLU A 28 1.82 12.65 -11.14
C GLU A 28 2.37 11.27 -10.76
N ARG A 29 3.19 10.73 -11.66
CA ARG A 29 3.96 9.49 -11.46
C ARG A 29 5.43 9.82 -11.48
N ILE A 30 6.14 9.51 -10.39
CA ILE A 30 7.54 9.85 -10.21
C ILE A 30 8.36 8.58 -10.07
N GLY A 31 9.33 8.38 -10.95
CA GLY A 31 10.31 7.31 -10.85
C GLY A 31 11.53 7.76 -10.04
N LEU A 32 11.74 7.13 -8.87
CA LEU A 32 12.95 7.35 -8.08
C LEU A 32 14.05 6.37 -8.53
N VAL A 33 15.06 6.90 -9.21
CA VAL A 33 16.14 6.10 -9.82
C VAL A 33 17.45 6.36 -9.10
N GLY A 34 18.26 5.33 -8.93
CA GLY A 34 19.59 5.41 -8.31
C GLY A 34 20.15 4.04 -7.99
N GLU A 35 21.46 3.97 -7.70
CA GLU A 35 22.15 2.74 -7.34
C GLU A 35 21.57 2.09 -6.08
N ASN A 36 21.83 0.80 -5.89
CA ASN A 36 21.45 0.11 -4.66
C ASN A 36 22.19 0.71 -3.46
N GLY A 37 21.46 0.94 -2.37
CA GLY A 37 22.00 1.56 -1.16
C GLY A 37 22.22 3.08 -1.24
N CYS A 38 21.74 3.78 -2.30
CA CYS A 38 21.79 5.24 -2.36
C CYS A 38 20.77 5.95 -1.47
N GLY A 39 19.80 5.20 -0.88
CA GLY A 39 18.84 5.76 0.07
C GLY A 39 17.40 5.82 -0.42
N LYS A 40 17.04 5.17 -1.53
CA LYS A 40 15.65 5.16 -2.06
C LYS A 40 14.64 4.73 -0.99
N SER A 41 14.82 3.56 -0.41
CA SER A 41 13.94 3.04 0.67
C SER A 41 13.95 3.93 1.91
N SER A 42 15.10 4.56 2.24
CA SER A 42 15.19 5.49 3.37
C SER A 42 14.38 6.76 3.14
N LEU A 43 14.29 7.24 1.89
CA LEU A 43 13.44 8.38 1.54
C LEU A 43 11.96 8.01 1.67
N LEU A 44 11.57 6.81 1.19
CA LEU A 44 10.19 6.34 1.34
C LEU A 44 9.82 6.18 2.83
N ALA A 45 10.71 5.61 3.64
CA ALA A 45 10.53 5.50 5.09
C ALA A 45 10.46 6.88 5.78
N ALA A 46 11.21 7.87 5.32
CA ALA A 46 11.11 9.24 5.83
C ALA A 46 9.76 9.90 5.46
N ILE A 47 9.22 9.64 4.26
CA ILE A 47 7.88 10.11 3.86
C ILE A 47 6.80 9.47 4.74
N LEU A 48 6.97 8.21 5.15
CA LEU A 48 6.08 7.51 6.10
C LEU A 48 6.27 7.96 7.56
N GLY A 49 7.27 8.78 7.85
CA GLY A 49 7.60 9.23 9.21
C GLY A 49 8.33 8.18 10.07
N GLU A 50 8.78 7.09 9.47
CA GLU A 50 9.50 5.99 10.15
C GLU A 50 10.97 6.34 10.43
N VAL A 51 11.53 7.26 9.65
CA VAL A 51 12.92 7.73 9.77
C VAL A 51 12.91 9.24 9.99
N PRO A 52 13.58 9.75 11.05
CA PRO A 52 13.66 11.18 11.31
C PRO A 52 14.52 11.88 10.26
N LEU A 53 14.18 13.15 9.99
CA LEU A 53 14.98 14.03 9.16
C LEU A 53 16.06 14.73 10.00
N GLU A 54 17.23 14.99 9.41
CA GLU A 54 18.26 15.86 9.99
C GLU A 54 17.90 17.35 9.81
N ALA A 55 17.29 17.68 8.67
CA ALA A 55 16.82 19.03 8.36
C ALA A 55 15.72 18.99 7.30
N GLY A 56 14.99 20.10 7.19
CA GLY A 56 13.92 20.26 6.22
C GLY A 56 12.57 19.74 6.71
N GLU A 57 11.61 19.67 5.79
CA GLU A 57 10.24 19.29 6.08
C GLU A 57 9.66 18.42 4.97
N ILE A 58 8.86 17.42 5.36
CA ILE A 58 8.04 16.60 4.45
C ILE A 58 6.58 16.88 4.78
N SER A 59 5.82 17.31 3.76
CA SER A 59 4.37 17.40 3.81
C SER A 59 3.80 16.33 2.89
N ALA A 60 3.08 15.36 3.48
CA ALA A 60 2.45 14.23 2.81
C ALA A 60 0.99 14.09 3.26
N PRO A 61 0.14 13.33 2.54
CA PRO A 61 -1.17 12.93 3.03
C PRO A 61 -1.09 12.20 4.37
N ALA A 62 -2.23 12.06 5.07
CA ALA A 62 -2.30 11.24 6.27
C ALA A 62 -1.90 9.78 5.96
N LEU A 63 -1.27 9.08 6.90
CA LEU A 63 -0.74 7.72 6.68
C LEU A 63 -1.81 6.74 6.18
N GLU A 64 -3.05 6.89 6.62
CA GLU A 64 -4.20 6.10 6.17
C GLU A 64 -4.54 6.28 4.68
N ASN A 65 -4.09 7.40 4.08
CA ASN A 65 -4.25 7.71 2.66
C ASN A 65 -2.97 7.46 1.87
N ILE A 66 -2.00 6.76 2.45
CA ILE A 66 -0.76 6.36 1.77
C ILE A 66 -0.77 4.84 1.58
N GLY A 67 -0.85 4.41 0.32
CA GLY A 67 -0.61 3.01 -0.03
C GLY A 67 0.88 2.73 -0.03
N HIS A 68 1.32 1.73 0.72
CA HIS A 68 2.71 1.28 0.70
C HIS A 68 2.81 -0.22 0.97
N VAL A 69 3.90 -0.83 0.54
CA VAL A 69 4.14 -2.26 0.73
C VAL A 69 4.65 -2.51 2.16
N ALA A 70 3.87 -3.27 2.95
CA ALA A 70 4.28 -3.65 4.29
C ALA A 70 5.47 -4.63 4.25
N GLN A 71 6.42 -4.48 5.18
CA GLN A 71 7.63 -5.31 5.24
C GLN A 71 7.44 -6.60 6.08
N ASP A 72 6.61 -6.57 7.12
CA ASP A 72 6.41 -7.69 8.04
C ASP A 72 5.06 -8.39 7.81
N ILE A 73 5.06 -9.42 6.97
CA ILE A 73 3.88 -10.26 6.65
C ILE A 73 4.08 -11.73 7.00
N ASP A 74 5.16 -12.07 7.68
CA ASP A 74 5.54 -13.48 7.91
C ASP A 74 4.63 -14.23 8.86
N THR A 75 3.91 -13.53 9.74
CA THR A 75 3.08 -14.11 10.81
C THR A 75 1.58 -13.94 10.60
N VAL A 76 1.15 -13.44 9.45
CA VAL A 76 -0.27 -13.17 9.20
C VAL A 76 -1.04 -14.47 8.98
N ASP A 77 -1.97 -14.77 9.88
CA ASP A 77 -2.86 -15.93 9.80
C ASP A 77 -4.27 -15.53 9.33
N GLU A 78 -4.32 -14.89 8.17
CA GLU A 78 -5.55 -14.50 7.50
C GLU A 78 -5.62 -15.12 6.12
N VAL A 79 -6.83 -15.27 5.57
CA VAL A 79 -7.04 -15.70 4.19
C VAL A 79 -6.56 -14.59 3.24
N ALA A 80 -5.86 -14.98 2.16
CA ALA A 80 -5.18 -14.03 1.27
C ALA A 80 -6.10 -12.94 0.72
N ILE A 81 -7.32 -13.28 0.28
CA ILE A 81 -8.26 -12.28 -0.23
C ILE A 81 -8.69 -11.29 0.86
N ASP A 82 -8.96 -11.77 2.07
CA ASP A 82 -9.40 -10.92 3.19
C ASP A 82 -8.27 -9.99 3.63
N TRP A 83 -7.04 -10.52 3.68
CA TRP A 83 -5.87 -9.72 3.99
C TRP A 83 -5.59 -8.63 2.94
N VAL A 84 -5.78 -8.92 1.65
CA VAL A 84 -5.67 -7.93 0.59
C VAL A 84 -6.76 -6.88 0.71
N LEU A 85 -8.01 -7.29 0.97
CA LEU A 85 -9.13 -6.37 1.22
C LEU A 85 -8.89 -5.45 2.42
N SER A 86 -8.11 -5.89 3.43
CA SER A 86 -7.74 -5.06 4.58
C SER A 86 -6.92 -3.82 4.21
N GLY A 87 -6.36 -3.77 3.00
CA GLY A 87 -5.76 -2.55 2.45
C GLY A 87 -6.75 -1.42 2.16
N HIS A 88 -8.04 -1.74 2.03
CA HIS A 88 -9.09 -0.75 1.80
C HIS A 88 -9.65 -0.24 3.15
N ALA A 89 -8.97 0.72 3.75
CA ALA A 89 -9.29 1.23 5.10
C ALA A 89 -10.77 1.65 5.28
N PRO A 90 -11.44 2.36 4.34
CA PRO A 90 -12.85 2.70 4.48
C PRO A 90 -13.77 1.47 4.58
N LEU A 91 -13.50 0.41 3.81
CA LEU A 91 -14.25 -0.85 3.89
C LEU A 91 -14.07 -1.51 5.26
N MET A 92 -12.83 -1.56 5.76
CA MET A 92 -12.54 -2.13 7.07
C MET A 92 -13.21 -1.35 8.19
N ALA A 93 -13.20 -0.03 8.14
CA ALA A 93 -13.90 0.83 9.10
C ALA A 93 -15.41 0.57 9.11
N ALA A 94 -16.04 0.47 7.94
CA ALA A 94 -17.47 0.17 7.82
C ALA A 94 -17.81 -1.24 8.35
N LYS A 95 -17.00 -2.25 8.04
CA LYS A 95 -17.15 -3.62 8.58
C LYS A 95 -17.01 -3.67 10.10
N LYS A 96 -16.05 -2.94 10.65
CA LYS A 96 -15.85 -2.81 12.09
C LYS A 96 -17.05 -2.16 12.75
N THR A 97 -17.54 -1.05 12.19
CA THR A 97 -18.75 -0.37 12.69
C THR A 97 -19.95 -1.32 12.72
N LEU A 98 -20.14 -2.12 11.66
CA LEU A 98 -21.22 -3.12 11.63
C LEU A 98 -21.05 -4.19 12.72
N ALA A 99 -19.83 -4.70 12.92
CA ALA A 99 -19.55 -5.73 13.93
C ALA A 99 -19.73 -5.20 15.38
N GLU A 100 -19.52 -3.92 15.61
CA GLU A 100 -19.67 -3.27 16.92
C GLU A 100 -21.08 -2.71 17.16
N ALA A 101 -21.94 -2.64 16.12
CA ALA A 101 -23.29 -2.12 16.22
C ALA A 101 -24.16 -3.01 17.14
N ARG A 102 -24.92 -2.36 18.05
CA ARG A 102 -25.73 -3.06 19.07
C ARG A 102 -27.21 -2.75 19.02
N ASP A 103 -27.61 -1.79 18.20
CA ASP A 103 -28.98 -1.38 18.01
C ASP A 103 -29.34 -1.33 16.51
N ASP A 104 -30.62 -1.42 16.20
CA ASP A 104 -31.12 -1.52 14.82
C ASP A 104 -30.72 -0.30 13.97
N MET A 105 -30.61 0.89 14.57
CA MET A 105 -30.27 2.11 13.84
C MET A 105 -28.80 2.14 13.45
N SER A 106 -27.90 1.74 14.35
CA SER A 106 -26.46 1.65 14.06
C SER A 106 -26.16 0.54 13.04
N VAL A 107 -26.89 -0.60 13.13
CA VAL A 107 -26.80 -1.68 12.12
C VAL A 107 -27.26 -1.18 10.75
N ALA A 108 -28.40 -0.51 10.67
CA ALA A 108 -28.92 0.03 9.41
C ALA A 108 -27.98 1.08 8.80
N SER A 109 -27.40 1.96 9.62
CA SER A 109 -26.42 2.96 9.18
C SER A 109 -25.14 2.31 8.63
N ALA A 110 -24.62 1.28 9.31
CA ALA A 110 -23.43 0.55 8.85
C ALA A 110 -23.69 -0.18 7.53
N HIS A 111 -24.86 -0.80 7.36
CA HIS A 111 -25.23 -1.40 6.09
C HIS A 111 -25.39 -0.37 4.96
N ALA A 112 -25.93 0.81 5.24
CA ALA A 112 -26.00 1.89 4.26
C ALA A 112 -24.60 2.32 3.79
N THR A 113 -23.66 2.48 4.72
CA THR A 113 -22.26 2.81 4.40
C THR A 113 -21.59 1.73 3.55
N LEU A 114 -21.79 0.44 3.87
CA LEU A 114 -21.25 -0.67 3.07
C LEU A 114 -21.86 -0.71 1.67
N ALA A 115 -23.15 -0.40 1.54
CA ALA A 115 -23.83 -0.31 0.25
C ALA A 115 -23.31 0.86 -0.61
N GLU A 116 -23.07 2.02 0.00
CA GLU A 116 -22.48 3.20 -0.65
C GLU A 116 -21.05 2.92 -1.15
N LEU A 117 -20.25 2.22 -0.35
CA LEU A 117 -18.90 1.80 -0.72
C LEU A 117 -18.87 0.76 -1.85
N ASN A 118 -20.00 0.07 -2.09
CA ASN A 118 -20.11 -1.02 -3.06
C ASN A 118 -19.09 -2.14 -2.80
N GLU A 119 -19.22 -2.83 -1.65
CA GLU A 119 -18.31 -3.92 -1.24
C GLU A 119 -18.08 -4.95 -2.36
N GLY A 120 -19.10 -5.25 -3.17
CA GLY A 120 -18.97 -6.18 -4.28
C GLY A 120 -17.96 -5.71 -5.34
N ALA A 121 -17.97 -4.41 -5.66
CA ALA A 121 -17.00 -3.85 -6.60
C ALA A 121 -15.58 -3.84 -6.02
N ILE A 122 -15.43 -3.52 -4.73
CA ILE A 122 -14.13 -3.55 -4.03
C ILE A 122 -13.57 -4.99 -4.02
N THR A 123 -14.42 -5.97 -3.73
CA THR A 123 -14.02 -7.39 -3.77
C THR A 123 -13.63 -7.84 -5.18
N ALA A 124 -14.37 -7.42 -6.20
CA ALA A 124 -14.03 -7.70 -7.60
C ALA A 124 -12.68 -7.06 -7.98
N GLN A 125 -12.42 -5.82 -7.53
CA GLN A 125 -11.13 -5.16 -7.73
C GLN A 125 -9.97 -5.93 -7.08
N ALA A 126 -10.14 -6.41 -5.84
CA ALA A 126 -9.13 -7.24 -5.17
C ALA A 126 -8.80 -8.51 -5.97
N LYS A 127 -9.82 -9.18 -6.51
CA LYS A 127 -9.62 -10.36 -7.38
C LYS A 127 -8.89 -10.02 -8.68
N ILE A 128 -9.20 -8.89 -9.31
CA ILE A 128 -8.50 -8.40 -10.51
C ILE A 128 -7.02 -8.15 -10.20
N ILE A 129 -6.71 -7.49 -9.08
CA ILE A 129 -5.34 -7.23 -8.66
C ILE A 129 -4.60 -8.54 -8.38
N LEU A 130 -5.20 -9.45 -7.61
CA LEU A 130 -4.60 -10.76 -7.31
C LEU A 130 -4.33 -11.55 -8.58
N HIS A 131 -5.30 -11.63 -9.50
CA HIS A 131 -5.12 -12.32 -10.77
C HIS A 131 -4.01 -11.69 -11.61
N GLY A 132 -3.94 -10.36 -11.69
CA GLY A 132 -2.88 -9.64 -12.39
C GLY A 132 -1.48 -9.87 -11.82
N LEU A 133 -1.39 -10.20 -10.52
CA LEU A 133 -0.15 -10.59 -9.84
C LEU A 133 0.11 -12.10 -9.85
N GLY A 134 -0.66 -12.87 -10.63
CA GLY A 134 -0.45 -14.29 -10.90
C GLY A 134 -1.16 -15.25 -9.94
N PHE A 135 -2.04 -14.78 -9.04
CA PHE A 135 -2.80 -15.67 -8.15
C PHE A 135 -3.96 -16.33 -8.88
N THR A 136 -4.12 -17.63 -8.67
CA THR A 136 -5.33 -18.35 -9.09
C THR A 136 -6.47 -18.13 -8.08
N GLU A 137 -7.71 -18.40 -8.48
CA GLU A 137 -8.87 -18.31 -7.58
C GLU A 137 -8.69 -19.22 -6.34
N GLU A 138 -8.15 -20.42 -6.51
CA GLU A 138 -7.85 -21.34 -5.41
C GLU A 138 -6.84 -20.72 -4.42
N MET A 139 -5.76 -20.12 -4.92
CA MET A 139 -4.75 -19.48 -4.08
C MET A 139 -5.33 -18.37 -3.22
N THR A 140 -6.35 -17.64 -3.68
CA THR A 140 -6.95 -16.55 -2.90
C THR A 140 -7.61 -17.02 -1.61
N THR A 141 -7.91 -18.30 -1.48
CA THR A 141 -8.52 -18.91 -0.29
C THR A 141 -7.51 -19.48 0.70
N HIS A 142 -6.22 -19.53 0.35
CA HIS A 142 -5.17 -19.99 1.26
C HIS A 142 -4.79 -18.89 2.27
N HIS A 143 -4.22 -19.30 3.41
CA HIS A 143 -3.72 -18.35 4.41
C HIS A 143 -2.40 -17.71 3.95
N VAL A 144 -2.20 -16.44 4.30
CA VAL A 144 -1.01 -15.67 3.94
C VAL A 144 0.28 -16.36 4.39
N LYS A 145 0.29 -16.95 5.60
CA LYS A 145 1.44 -17.69 6.15
C LYS A 145 1.86 -18.90 5.33
N ASP A 146 0.95 -19.50 4.54
CA ASP A 146 1.21 -20.71 3.75
C ASP A 146 1.96 -20.41 2.45
N PHE A 147 2.09 -19.13 2.09
CA PHE A 147 2.80 -18.69 0.90
C PHE A 147 4.31 -18.56 1.13
N SER A 148 5.09 -18.77 0.07
CA SER A 148 6.52 -18.45 0.08
C SER A 148 6.75 -16.94 0.18
N GLY A 149 7.95 -16.51 0.58
CA GLY A 149 8.30 -15.09 0.71
C GLY A 149 8.01 -14.27 -0.55
N GLY A 150 8.31 -14.79 -1.75
CA GLY A 150 8.00 -14.12 -3.01
C GLY A 150 6.49 -13.91 -3.24
N TRP A 151 5.68 -14.93 -2.91
CA TRP A 151 4.23 -14.80 -2.99
C TRP A 151 3.66 -13.86 -1.93
N ARG A 152 4.24 -13.87 -0.72
CA ARG A 152 3.85 -12.89 0.31
C ARG A 152 4.17 -11.46 -0.12
N ASN A 153 5.31 -11.22 -0.77
CA ASN A 153 5.62 -9.90 -1.33
C ASN A 153 4.59 -9.47 -2.39
N ARG A 154 4.13 -10.39 -3.25
CA ARG A 154 3.03 -10.10 -4.20
C ARG A 154 1.72 -9.78 -3.48
N LEU A 155 1.39 -10.49 -2.38
CA LEU A 155 0.23 -10.16 -1.55
C LEU A 155 0.36 -8.77 -0.91
N ALA A 156 1.55 -8.41 -0.38
CA ALA A 156 1.79 -7.08 0.17
C ALA A 156 1.61 -5.98 -0.87
N LEU A 157 2.07 -6.22 -2.10
CA LEU A 157 1.83 -5.33 -3.22
C LEU A 157 0.32 -5.23 -3.53
N ALA A 158 -0.39 -6.37 -3.62
CA ALA A 158 -1.83 -6.39 -3.85
C ALA A 158 -2.59 -5.56 -2.81
N ARG A 159 -2.23 -5.71 -1.53
CA ARG A 159 -2.83 -4.95 -0.43
C ARG A 159 -2.56 -3.45 -0.55
N ALA A 160 -1.33 -3.05 -0.92
CA ALA A 160 -0.99 -1.65 -1.15
C ALA A 160 -1.81 -1.05 -2.31
N LEU A 161 -2.01 -1.81 -3.40
CA LEU A 161 -2.82 -1.40 -4.54
C LEU A 161 -4.33 -1.31 -4.24
N MET A 162 -4.80 -1.99 -3.18
CA MET A 162 -6.19 -1.88 -2.70
C MET A 162 -6.45 -0.61 -1.89
N CYS A 163 -5.42 0.06 -1.39
CA CYS A 163 -5.57 1.31 -0.66
C CYS A 163 -6.16 2.38 -1.60
N PRO A 164 -7.25 3.06 -1.24
CA PRO A 164 -7.75 4.22 -1.98
C PRO A 164 -6.86 5.43 -1.70
N ALA A 165 -5.59 5.32 -2.09
CA ALA A 165 -4.52 6.20 -1.67
C ALA A 165 -4.49 7.52 -2.44
N GLU A 166 -4.21 8.62 -1.74
CA GLU A 166 -3.80 9.90 -2.34
C GLU A 166 -2.32 9.86 -2.78
N LEU A 167 -1.53 8.99 -2.16
CA LEU A 167 -0.11 8.76 -2.46
C LEU A 167 0.17 7.25 -2.41
N LEU A 168 0.75 6.72 -3.47
CA LEU A 168 1.21 5.33 -3.53
C LEU A 168 2.74 5.30 -3.56
N LEU A 169 3.34 4.63 -2.57
CA LEU A 169 4.79 4.48 -2.44
C LEU A 169 5.18 3.02 -2.73
N LEU A 170 5.91 2.81 -3.80
CA LEU A 170 6.36 1.49 -4.21
C LEU A 170 7.89 1.43 -4.21
N ASP A 171 8.47 0.57 -3.38
CA ASP A 171 9.91 0.30 -3.35
C ASP A 171 10.19 -0.99 -4.12
N GLU A 172 10.88 -0.87 -5.25
CA GLU A 172 11.24 -1.98 -6.14
C GLU A 172 10.08 -2.97 -6.40
N PRO A 173 8.88 -2.50 -6.83
CA PRO A 173 7.66 -3.31 -6.85
C PRO A 173 7.70 -4.47 -7.84
N THR A 174 8.67 -4.48 -8.75
CA THR A 174 8.87 -5.56 -9.75
C THR A 174 9.69 -6.73 -9.22
N ASN A 175 10.29 -6.60 -8.04
CA ASN A 175 11.02 -7.70 -7.42
C ASN A 175 10.07 -8.87 -7.15
N HIS A 176 10.51 -10.07 -7.50
CA HIS A 176 9.73 -11.32 -7.37
C HIS A 176 8.49 -11.43 -8.26
N LEU A 177 8.29 -10.52 -9.22
CA LEU A 177 7.25 -10.65 -10.25
C LEU A 177 7.81 -11.37 -11.48
N ASP A 178 6.97 -12.18 -12.12
CA ASP A 178 7.21 -12.64 -13.48
C ASP A 178 6.89 -11.55 -14.51
N LEU A 179 7.27 -11.79 -15.77
CA LEU A 179 7.11 -10.79 -16.81
C LEU A 179 5.65 -10.37 -17.03
N ASP A 180 4.72 -11.33 -16.97
CA ASP A 180 3.30 -11.05 -17.19
C ASP A 180 2.74 -10.16 -16.08
N SER A 181 3.10 -10.43 -14.82
CA SER A 181 2.73 -9.61 -13.67
C SER A 181 3.36 -8.21 -13.74
N VAL A 182 4.59 -8.06 -14.24
CA VAL A 182 5.23 -6.75 -14.45
C VAL A 182 4.48 -5.94 -15.50
N ILE A 183 4.16 -6.55 -16.64
CA ILE A 183 3.39 -5.89 -17.72
C ILE A 183 2.01 -5.47 -17.23
N TRP A 184 1.35 -6.34 -16.47
CA TRP A 184 0.05 -6.02 -15.86
C TRP A 184 0.16 -4.84 -14.89
N LEU A 185 1.14 -4.87 -13.98
CA LEU A 185 1.36 -3.80 -13.00
C LEU A 185 1.63 -2.46 -13.68
N GLU A 186 2.47 -2.46 -14.72
CA GLU A 186 2.74 -1.26 -15.52
C GLU A 186 1.46 -0.70 -16.15
N ALA A 187 0.61 -1.57 -16.70
CA ALA A 187 -0.67 -1.16 -17.27
C ALA A 187 -1.64 -0.62 -16.19
N TRP A 188 -1.65 -1.24 -15.02
CA TRP A 188 -2.50 -0.84 -13.90
C TRP A 188 -2.10 0.53 -13.32
N LEU A 189 -0.79 0.82 -13.29
CA LEU A 189 -0.26 2.09 -12.78
C LEU A 189 -0.43 3.27 -13.79
N LYS A 190 -0.79 3.03 -15.05
CA LYS A 190 -1.05 4.05 -16.08
C LYS A 190 -2.43 4.66 -15.94
#